data_93cfcadf840528d59de81468b54fdd30
#
_entry.id   93cfcadf840528d59de81468b54fdd30
#
_cell.length_a   1.000
_cell.length_b   1.000
_cell.length_c   1.000
_cell.angle_alpha   90.00
_cell.angle_beta   90.00
_cell.angle_gamma   90.00
#
_symmetry.space_group_name_H-M   'P 1'
#
loop_
_entity.id
_entity.type
_entity.pdbx_description
1 polymer ?
#
loop_
_entity_poly.entity_id
_entity_poly.type
_entity_poly.pdbx_seq_one_letter_code
_entity_poly.pdbx_strand_id
1 'polypeptide(L)'
;MQKDEMNSHGSHWFEQMATHMGSAYLRYSFTKGTSQEVAFIINRLGLTPGMRILDVGCGPGRHAYELARLGFSVHGIDISEAFIDIAKQDAPPGATFERMDARELSFSSEFDAVICLCQGAFGLMTASGEDSEVLRGIRNALRPEGKLALSAFNAYFSVKYHEDADFDANT
;
A
#
# COMPACT_ATOMS: atom_id res chain seq x y z
N MET A 1 13.94 -27.30 -9.17
CA MET A 1 14.99 -26.34 -8.81
C MET A 1 14.34 -24.97 -8.93
N GLN A 2 13.66 -24.51 -7.83
CA GLN A 2 13.10 -23.17 -7.75
C GLN A 2 14.27 -22.19 -7.65
N LYS A 3 14.32 -21.24 -8.56
CA LYS A 3 15.19 -20.07 -8.42
C LYS A 3 14.57 -19.21 -7.32
N ASP A 4 15.21 -19.17 -6.16
CA ASP A 4 15.07 -18.05 -5.23
C ASP A 4 15.56 -16.80 -5.98
N GLU A 5 14.60 -16.02 -6.50
CA GLU A 5 14.90 -14.65 -6.94
C GLU A 5 15.25 -13.88 -5.67
N MET A 6 16.53 -13.69 -5.42
CA MET A 6 17.06 -12.88 -4.34
C MET A 6 16.53 -11.46 -4.56
N ASN A 7 15.67 -10.99 -3.63
CA ASN A 7 15.25 -9.60 -3.55
C ASN A 7 16.51 -8.71 -3.53
N SER A 8 16.65 -7.80 -4.47
CA SER A 8 17.86 -6.98 -4.67
C SER A 8 18.13 -6.03 -3.48
N HIS A 9 17.10 -5.74 -2.68
CA HIS A 9 17.16 -4.81 -1.54
C HIS A 9 17.26 -5.50 -0.15
N GLY A 10 17.23 -6.84 -0.08
CA GLY A 10 17.20 -7.58 1.18
C GLY A 10 15.84 -7.50 1.91
N SER A 11 15.77 -8.06 3.13
CA SER A 11 14.55 -8.07 3.94
C SER A 11 14.25 -6.66 4.50
N HIS A 12 13.01 -6.20 4.34
CA HIS A 12 12.57 -4.91 4.88
C HIS A 12 12.08 -5.07 6.33
N TRP A 13 12.42 -4.13 7.21
CA TRP A 13 12.04 -4.15 8.63
C TRP A 13 10.53 -4.35 8.85
N PHE A 14 9.70 -3.83 7.95
CA PHE A 14 8.24 -3.91 8.01
C PHE A 14 7.71 -5.36 7.96
N GLU A 15 8.39 -6.28 7.28
CA GLU A 15 7.96 -7.68 7.16
C GLU A 15 7.85 -8.37 8.52
N GLN A 16 8.80 -8.11 9.42
CA GLN A 16 8.76 -8.67 10.78
C GLN A 16 7.61 -8.08 11.59
N MET A 17 7.37 -6.78 11.48
CA MET A 17 6.26 -6.10 12.15
C MET A 17 4.91 -6.61 11.63
N ALA A 18 4.74 -6.74 10.32
CA ALA A 18 3.53 -7.27 9.71
C ALA A 18 3.23 -8.71 10.13
N THR A 19 4.25 -9.56 10.21
CA THR A 19 4.14 -10.93 10.71
C THR A 19 3.67 -10.96 12.16
N HIS A 20 4.20 -10.08 13.01
CA HIS A 20 3.79 -9.97 14.41
C HIS A 20 2.35 -9.49 14.56
N MET A 21 1.94 -8.49 13.78
CA MET A 21 0.59 -7.94 13.85
C MET A 21 -0.48 -8.87 13.26
N GLY A 22 -0.17 -9.57 12.17
CA GLY A 22 -1.08 -10.47 11.48
C GLY A 22 -2.49 -9.86 11.28
N SER A 23 -3.54 -10.65 11.48
CA SER A 23 -4.94 -10.20 11.37
C SER A 23 -5.35 -9.16 12.42
N ALA A 24 -4.58 -8.97 13.50
CA ALA A 24 -4.84 -7.94 14.49
C ALA A 24 -4.78 -6.53 13.88
N TYR A 25 -4.00 -6.33 12.81
CA TYR A 25 -3.93 -5.09 12.06
C TYR A 25 -5.30 -4.54 11.66
N LEU A 26 -6.22 -5.40 11.23
CA LEU A 26 -7.57 -5.00 10.81
C LEU A 26 -8.47 -4.52 11.97
N ARG A 27 -8.04 -4.67 13.22
CA ARG A 27 -8.79 -4.22 14.41
C ARG A 27 -8.38 -2.83 14.90
N TYR A 28 -7.32 -2.26 14.38
CA TYR A 28 -6.89 -0.90 14.74
C TYR A 28 -7.90 0.16 14.34
N SER A 29 -7.96 1.24 15.10
CA SER A 29 -8.96 2.31 14.91
C SER A 29 -8.89 2.97 13.54
N PHE A 30 -7.71 3.13 12.97
CA PHE A 30 -7.51 3.74 11.66
C PHE A 30 -8.10 2.93 10.50
N THR A 31 -8.38 1.64 10.70
CA THR A 31 -9.01 0.82 9.65
C THR A 31 -10.52 1.06 9.51
N LYS A 32 -11.14 1.69 10.51
CA LYS A 32 -12.61 1.91 10.55
C LYS A 32 -13.10 2.95 9.54
N GLY A 33 -12.22 3.77 8.99
CA GLY A 33 -12.53 4.80 8.00
C GLY A 33 -12.50 4.35 6.54
N THR A 34 -12.29 3.06 6.26
CA THR A 34 -12.03 2.54 4.90
C THR A 34 -13.07 2.98 3.86
N SER A 35 -14.36 2.86 4.15
CA SER A 35 -15.41 3.22 3.18
C SER A 35 -15.43 4.72 2.88
N GLN A 36 -15.20 5.57 3.87
CA GLN A 36 -15.11 7.03 3.67
C GLN A 36 -13.85 7.40 2.87
N GLU A 37 -12.71 6.77 3.16
CA GLU A 37 -11.46 6.98 2.42
C GLU A 37 -11.64 6.60 0.95
N VAL A 38 -12.22 5.43 0.68
CA VAL A 38 -12.50 4.95 -0.68
C VAL A 38 -13.47 5.87 -1.41
N ALA A 39 -14.59 6.26 -0.79
CA ALA A 39 -15.55 7.18 -1.39
C ALA A 39 -14.91 8.54 -1.74
N PHE A 40 -14.05 9.06 -0.85
CA PHE A 40 -13.31 10.29 -1.09
C PHE A 40 -12.39 10.17 -2.31
N ILE A 41 -11.61 9.07 -2.40
CA ILE A 41 -10.68 8.83 -3.50
C ILE A 41 -11.42 8.69 -4.84
N ILE A 42 -12.49 7.91 -4.88
CA ILE A 42 -13.33 7.75 -6.07
C ILE A 42 -13.80 9.12 -6.58
N ASN A 43 -14.34 9.93 -5.68
CA ASN A 43 -14.83 11.27 -6.03
C ASN A 43 -13.71 12.18 -6.50
N ARG A 44 -12.61 12.28 -5.74
CA ARG A 44 -11.50 13.21 -6.04
C ARG A 44 -10.77 12.86 -7.31
N LEU A 45 -10.61 11.58 -7.60
CA LEU A 45 -9.96 11.11 -8.83
C LEU A 45 -10.93 10.88 -9.98
N GLY A 46 -12.25 10.98 -9.76
CA GLY A 46 -13.26 10.74 -10.79
C GLY A 46 -13.19 9.30 -11.34
N LEU A 47 -13.04 8.32 -10.44
CA LEU A 47 -12.96 6.92 -10.81
C LEU A 47 -14.36 6.37 -11.10
N THR A 48 -14.45 5.43 -12.05
CA THR A 48 -15.69 4.76 -12.42
C THR A 48 -15.53 3.25 -12.38
N PRO A 49 -16.58 2.48 -12.02
CA PRO A 49 -16.53 1.03 -12.04
C PRO A 49 -16.00 0.48 -13.36
N GLY A 50 -15.25 -0.61 -13.28
CA GLY A 50 -14.54 -1.21 -14.40
C GLY A 50 -13.11 -0.71 -14.61
N MET A 51 -12.72 0.42 -14.01
CA MET A 51 -11.32 0.88 -14.02
C MET A 51 -10.41 -0.09 -13.26
N ARG A 52 -9.15 -0.20 -13.73
CA ARG A 52 -8.10 -0.98 -13.07
C ARG A 52 -7.32 -0.12 -12.09
N ILE A 53 -7.21 -0.58 -10.85
CA ILE A 53 -6.54 0.13 -9.76
C ILE A 53 -5.41 -0.74 -9.21
N LEU A 54 -4.23 -0.15 -9.00
CA LEU A 54 -3.14 -0.75 -8.25
C LEU A 54 -3.15 -0.18 -6.82
N ASP A 55 -3.15 -1.06 -5.81
CA ASP A 55 -3.04 -0.71 -4.40
C ASP A 55 -1.62 -1.08 -3.91
N VAL A 56 -0.76 -0.07 -3.76
CA VAL A 56 0.66 -0.23 -3.41
C VAL A 56 0.83 -0.15 -1.90
N GLY A 57 1.34 -1.23 -1.29
CA GLY A 57 1.35 -1.40 0.15
C GLY A 57 -0.05 -1.66 0.69
N CYS A 58 -0.75 -2.62 0.06
CA CYS A 58 -2.17 -2.88 0.30
C CYS A 58 -2.45 -3.46 1.69
N GLY A 59 -1.42 -3.92 2.40
CA GLY A 59 -1.58 -4.63 3.66
C GLY A 59 -2.53 -5.83 3.53
N PRO A 60 -3.42 -6.07 4.52
CA PRO A 60 -4.43 -7.13 4.44
C PRO A 60 -5.60 -6.85 3.49
N GLY A 61 -5.48 -5.87 2.57
CA GLY A 61 -6.39 -5.66 1.46
C GLY A 61 -7.66 -4.83 1.74
N ARG A 62 -7.74 -4.06 2.83
CA ARG A 62 -8.97 -3.37 3.23
C ARG A 62 -9.53 -2.40 2.17
N HIS A 63 -8.67 -1.59 1.51
CA HIS A 63 -9.07 -0.68 0.45
C HIS A 63 -9.39 -1.43 -0.85
N ALA A 64 -8.55 -2.40 -1.21
CA ALA A 64 -8.76 -3.23 -2.38
C ALA A 64 -10.10 -3.97 -2.33
N TYR A 65 -10.49 -4.49 -1.17
CA TYR A 65 -11.78 -5.15 -0.97
C TYR A 65 -12.95 -4.21 -1.19
N GLU A 66 -12.90 -3.03 -0.61
CA GLU A 66 -13.96 -2.04 -0.73
C GLU A 66 -14.12 -1.57 -2.19
N LEU A 67 -13.01 -1.26 -2.85
CA LEU A 67 -12.99 -0.89 -4.27
C LEU A 67 -13.54 -2.02 -5.15
N ALA A 68 -13.13 -3.27 -4.93
CA ALA A 68 -13.63 -4.40 -5.71
C ALA A 68 -15.13 -4.60 -5.55
N ARG A 69 -15.68 -4.45 -4.32
CA ARG A 69 -17.15 -4.50 -4.08
C ARG A 69 -17.91 -3.39 -4.80
N LEU A 70 -17.25 -2.26 -5.07
CA LEU A 70 -17.79 -1.15 -5.85
C LEU A 70 -17.59 -1.31 -7.37
N GLY A 71 -17.09 -2.47 -7.83
CA GLY A 71 -17.01 -2.82 -9.24
C GLY A 71 -15.70 -2.44 -9.92
N PHE A 72 -14.65 -2.11 -9.18
CA PHE A 72 -13.32 -1.90 -9.73
C PHE A 72 -12.54 -3.21 -9.87
N SER A 73 -11.58 -3.26 -10.80
CA SER A 73 -10.60 -4.33 -10.89
C SER A 73 -9.35 -3.90 -10.12
N VAL A 74 -9.07 -4.54 -8.99
CA VAL A 74 -7.99 -4.11 -8.09
C VAL A 74 -6.91 -5.15 -8.02
N HIS A 75 -5.65 -4.70 -8.15
CA HIS A 75 -4.47 -5.50 -7.86
C HIS A 75 -3.74 -4.89 -6.68
N GLY A 76 -3.68 -5.60 -5.56
CA GLY A 76 -2.97 -5.19 -4.36
C GLY A 76 -1.60 -5.84 -4.29
N ILE A 77 -0.60 -5.06 -3.93
CA ILE A 77 0.75 -5.55 -3.66
C ILE A 77 1.23 -5.11 -2.28
N ASP A 78 1.96 -5.98 -1.62
CA ASP A 78 2.62 -5.70 -0.34
C ASP A 78 3.91 -6.51 -0.23
N ILE A 79 4.89 -6.00 0.48
CA ILE A 79 6.16 -6.71 0.72
C ILE A 79 5.96 -7.89 1.70
N SER A 80 4.96 -7.80 2.57
CA SER A 80 4.68 -8.80 3.60
C SER A 80 3.87 -9.97 3.06
N GLU A 81 4.49 -11.16 3.04
CA GLU A 81 3.81 -12.44 2.76
C GLU A 81 2.60 -12.64 3.69
N ALA A 82 2.78 -12.39 4.99
CA ALA A 82 1.72 -12.57 5.99
C ALA A 82 0.47 -11.72 5.70
N PHE A 83 0.64 -10.48 5.25
CA PHE A 83 -0.48 -9.63 4.88
C PHE A 83 -1.13 -10.07 3.56
N ILE A 84 -0.34 -10.48 2.60
CA ILE A 84 -0.83 -11.00 1.31
C ILE A 84 -1.63 -12.29 1.50
N ASP A 85 -1.20 -13.18 2.38
CA ASP A 85 -1.97 -14.39 2.71
C ASP A 85 -3.32 -14.06 3.32
N ILE A 86 -3.38 -13.09 4.24
CA ILE A 86 -4.63 -12.60 4.81
C ILE A 86 -5.50 -11.97 3.72
N ALA A 87 -4.92 -11.14 2.85
CA ALA A 87 -5.63 -10.46 1.78
C ALA A 87 -6.20 -11.43 0.72
N LYS A 88 -5.58 -12.60 0.53
CA LYS A 88 -6.09 -13.64 -0.38
C LYS A 88 -7.23 -14.46 0.19
N GLN A 89 -7.31 -14.59 1.52
CA GLN A 89 -8.24 -15.50 2.21
C GLN A 89 -9.71 -15.22 1.90
N ASP A 90 -10.09 -13.92 1.95
CA ASP A 90 -11.48 -13.48 1.75
C ASP A 90 -11.59 -12.49 0.59
N ALA A 91 -10.69 -12.60 -0.41
CA ALA A 91 -10.66 -11.71 -1.55
C ALA A 91 -11.99 -11.73 -2.33
N PRO A 92 -12.69 -10.60 -2.46
CA PRO A 92 -13.89 -10.54 -3.26
C PRO A 92 -13.55 -10.65 -4.76
N PRO A 93 -14.50 -11.06 -5.60
CA PRO A 93 -14.33 -10.99 -7.05
C PRO A 93 -13.90 -9.58 -7.48
N GLY A 94 -12.88 -9.51 -8.35
CA GLY A 94 -12.30 -8.23 -8.79
C GLY A 94 -11.07 -7.78 -7.99
N ALA A 95 -10.74 -8.41 -6.87
CA ALA A 95 -9.50 -8.17 -6.13
C ALA A 95 -8.51 -9.33 -6.33
N THR A 96 -7.27 -8.98 -6.60
CA THR A 96 -6.13 -9.92 -6.68
C THR A 96 -4.96 -9.38 -5.86
N PHE A 97 -4.12 -10.27 -5.32
CA PHE A 97 -3.04 -9.88 -4.43
C PHE A 97 -1.76 -10.63 -4.74
N GLU A 98 -0.63 -9.92 -4.66
CA GLU A 98 0.70 -10.45 -4.92
C GLU A 98 1.70 -9.89 -3.92
N ARG A 99 2.63 -10.74 -3.46
CA ARG A 99 3.80 -10.26 -2.71
C ARG A 99 4.77 -9.61 -3.69
N MET A 100 5.03 -8.33 -3.49
CA MET A 100 5.94 -7.55 -4.33
C MET A 100 6.55 -6.40 -3.53
N ASP A 101 7.83 -6.13 -3.78
CA ASP A 101 8.49 -4.95 -3.25
C ASP A 101 8.13 -3.73 -4.11
N ALA A 102 7.60 -2.68 -3.49
CA ALA A 102 7.19 -1.47 -4.19
C ALA A 102 8.36 -0.74 -4.87
N ARG A 103 9.61 -1.00 -4.47
CA ARG A 103 10.82 -0.48 -5.11
C ARG A 103 11.11 -1.14 -6.46
N GLU A 104 10.53 -2.32 -6.70
CA GLU A 104 10.76 -3.18 -7.87
C GLU A 104 9.52 -3.31 -8.78
N LEU A 105 8.63 -2.31 -8.78
CA LEU A 105 7.43 -2.33 -9.62
C LEU A 105 7.78 -2.47 -11.10
N SER A 106 7.28 -3.52 -11.75
CA SER A 106 7.55 -3.85 -13.16
C SER A 106 6.36 -3.61 -14.10
N PHE A 107 5.26 -3.02 -13.60
CA PHE A 107 4.07 -2.72 -14.40
C PHE A 107 4.33 -1.60 -15.42
N SER A 108 3.67 -1.66 -16.57
CA SER A 108 3.83 -0.68 -17.64
C SER A 108 2.49 -0.27 -18.25
N SER A 109 2.00 0.91 -17.90
CA SER A 109 0.77 1.51 -18.43
C SER A 109 -0.46 0.59 -18.32
N GLU A 110 -0.65 -0.03 -17.17
CA GLU A 110 -1.70 -1.02 -16.96
C GLU A 110 -2.89 -0.51 -16.14
N PHE A 111 -2.68 0.51 -15.31
CA PHE A 111 -3.66 0.96 -14.32
C PHE A 111 -4.20 2.35 -14.64
N ASP A 112 -5.51 2.53 -14.46
CA ASP A 112 -6.19 3.81 -14.58
C ASP A 112 -5.95 4.69 -13.36
N ALA A 113 -5.72 4.06 -12.20
CA ALA A 113 -5.30 4.74 -10.99
C ALA A 113 -4.37 3.88 -10.15
N VAL A 114 -3.55 4.55 -9.34
CA VAL A 114 -2.76 3.93 -8.28
C VAL A 114 -3.12 4.58 -6.95
N ILE A 115 -3.29 3.78 -5.92
CA ILE A 115 -3.39 4.24 -4.54
C ILE A 115 -2.18 3.72 -3.75
N CYS A 116 -1.61 4.58 -2.88
CA CYS A 116 -0.56 4.24 -1.94
C CYS A 116 -0.88 4.97 -0.63
N LEU A 117 -1.62 4.32 0.24
CA LEU A 117 -2.26 4.93 1.39
C LEU A 117 -1.69 4.43 2.72
N CYS A 118 -1.91 5.20 3.77
CA CYS A 118 -1.53 4.83 5.14
C CYS A 118 -0.05 4.47 5.28
N GLN A 119 0.81 5.18 4.55
CA GLN A 119 2.25 4.92 4.48
C GLN A 119 2.58 3.48 4.04
N GLY A 120 1.74 2.90 3.17
CA GLY A 120 1.87 1.49 2.76
C GLY A 120 3.20 1.15 2.10
N ALA A 121 3.80 2.10 1.37
CA ALA A 121 5.10 1.89 0.72
C ALA A 121 5.95 3.16 0.60
N PHE A 122 5.35 4.35 0.63
CA PHE A 122 6.04 5.63 0.47
C PHE A 122 6.25 6.30 1.83
N GLY A 123 7.46 6.80 2.09
CA GLY A 123 7.83 7.45 3.34
C GLY A 123 8.25 6.49 4.46
N LEU A 124 8.40 5.20 4.19
CA LEU A 124 8.89 4.18 5.12
C LEU A 124 10.28 3.65 4.75
N MET A 125 10.88 4.19 3.70
CA MET A 125 12.14 3.73 3.18
C MET A 125 13.31 4.14 4.08
N THR A 126 14.28 3.26 4.21
CA THR A 126 15.43 3.43 5.12
C THR A 126 16.67 3.97 4.41
N ALA A 127 16.73 3.82 3.09
CA ALA A 127 17.86 4.27 2.28
C ALA A 127 17.50 5.46 1.39
N SER A 128 18.48 6.28 1.09
CA SER A 128 18.31 7.43 0.20
C SER A 128 17.95 6.98 -1.21
N GLY A 129 16.88 7.54 -1.77
CA GLY A 129 16.44 7.28 -3.13
C GLY A 129 15.37 6.20 -3.30
N GLU A 130 15.15 5.33 -2.31
CA GLU A 130 14.16 4.25 -2.41
C GLU A 130 12.73 4.77 -2.62
N ASP A 131 12.33 5.86 -1.96
CA ASP A 131 11.03 6.51 -2.21
C ASP A 131 10.89 6.99 -3.66
N SER A 132 11.98 7.42 -4.27
CA SER A 132 12.00 7.82 -5.70
C SER A 132 11.83 6.63 -6.63
N GLU A 133 12.31 5.44 -6.24
CA GLU A 133 12.10 4.19 -6.99
C GLU A 133 10.63 3.79 -6.95
N VAL A 134 9.99 3.85 -5.78
CA VAL A 134 8.54 3.62 -5.63
C VAL A 134 7.74 4.57 -6.53
N LEU A 135 8.00 5.88 -6.48
CA LEU A 135 7.29 6.85 -7.31
C LEU A 135 7.52 6.64 -8.82
N ARG A 136 8.73 6.24 -9.21
CA ARG A 136 9.05 5.91 -10.60
C ARG A 136 8.27 4.69 -11.06
N GLY A 137 8.23 3.65 -10.24
CA GLY A 137 7.45 2.44 -10.50
C GLY A 137 5.96 2.73 -10.62
N ILE A 138 5.39 3.51 -9.70
CA ILE A 138 3.99 3.96 -9.74
C ILE A 138 3.71 4.73 -11.05
N ARG A 139 4.58 5.69 -11.42
CA ARG A 139 4.43 6.44 -12.67
C ARG A 139 4.42 5.53 -13.90
N ASN A 140 5.28 4.52 -13.92
CA ASN A 140 5.35 3.57 -15.03
C ASN A 140 4.13 2.67 -15.11
N ALA A 141 3.57 2.28 -13.97
CA ALA A 141 2.37 1.46 -13.85
C ALA A 141 1.12 2.18 -14.36
N LEU A 142 1.07 3.50 -14.23
CA LEU A 142 -0.05 4.33 -14.66
C LEU A 142 -0.11 4.45 -16.18
N ARG A 143 -1.31 4.34 -16.73
CA ARG A 143 -1.64 4.73 -18.10
C ARG A 143 -1.43 6.23 -18.30
N PRO A 144 -1.32 6.71 -19.56
CA PRO A 144 -1.46 8.13 -19.84
C PRO A 144 -2.75 8.67 -19.19
N GLU A 145 -2.68 9.84 -18.55
CA GLU A 145 -3.77 10.46 -17.78
C GLU A 145 -4.22 9.67 -16.54
N GLY A 146 -3.56 8.57 -16.21
CA GLY A 146 -3.79 7.80 -14.96
C GLY A 146 -3.50 8.65 -13.72
N LYS A 147 -4.17 8.34 -12.60
CA LYS A 147 -4.20 9.19 -11.41
C LYS A 147 -3.60 8.48 -10.20
N LEU A 148 -2.96 9.25 -9.34
CA LEU A 148 -2.37 8.78 -8.09
C LEU A 148 -3.06 9.42 -6.87
N ALA A 149 -3.46 8.60 -5.90
CA ALA A 149 -3.71 9.03 -4.53
C ALA A 149 -2.62 8.47 -3.62
N LEU A 150 -1.90 9.36 -2.95
CA LEU A 150 -0.81 9.00 -2.04
C LEU A 150 -0.96 9.73 -0.71
N SER A 151 -0.75 9.02 0.39
CA SER A 151 -0.62 9.62 1.71
C SER A 151 0.77 9.38 2.29
N ALA A 152 1.31 10.38 2.97
CA ALA A 152 2.61 10.32 3.62
C ALA A 152 2.58 11.05 4.97
N PHE A 153 3.52 10.76 5.84
CA PHE A 153 3.69 11.49 7.08
C PHE A 153 4.03 12.97 6.82
N ASN A 154 3.42 13.83 7.61
CA ASN A 154 3.80 15.23 7.63
C ASN A 154 4.99 15.42 8.60
N ALA A 155 6.19 15.49 8.06
CA ALA A 155 7.40 15.68 8.86
C ALA A 155 7.37 16.96 9.73
N TYR A 156 6.75 18.04 9.23
CA TYR A 156 6.62 19.27 10.00
C TYR A 156 5.70 19.12 11.20
N PHE A 157 4.69 18.25 11.13
CA PHE A 157 3.84 17.96 12.27
C PHE A 157 4.65 17.32 13.40
N SER A 158 5.43 16.30 13.10
CA SER A 158 6.28 15.62 14.07
C SER A 158 7.31 16.56 14.71
N VAL A 159 7.95 17.43 13.91
CA VAL A 159 8.93 18.40 14.43
C VAL A 159 8.26 19.45 15.31
N LYS A 160 7.08 19.96 14.92
CA LYS A 160 6.38 21.04 15.62
C LYS A 160 5.76 20.62 16.95
N TYR A 161 5.29 19.37 17.03
CA TYR A 161 4.56 18.85 18.18
C TYR A 161 5.33 17.75 18.92
N HIS A 162 6.64 17.64 18.65
CA HIS A 162 7.50 16.73 19.40
C HIS A 162 7.61 17.19 20.86
N GLU A 163 7.31 16.32 21.79
CA GLU A 163 7.56 16.51 23.22
C GLU A 163 8.66 15.56 23.64
N ASP A 164 9.75 16.11 24.24
CA ASP A 164 10.90 15.31 24.70
C ASP A 164 10.51 14.25 25.74
N ALA A 165 9.35 14.41 26.39
CA ALA A 165 8.83 13.48 27.39
C ALA A 165 8.13 12.25 26.81
N ASP A 166 7.83 12.23 25.51
CA ASP A 166 7.11 11.12 24.87
C ASP A 166 8.03 9.95 24.51
N PHE A 167 9.34 10.10 24.69
CA PHE A 167 10.30 9.04 24.42
C PHE A 167 10.65 8.28 25.70
N ASP A 168 9.94 7.18 25.97
CA ASP A 168 10.35 6.19 26.97
C ASP A 168 11.13 5.05 26.29
N ALA A 169 12.43 4.99 26.56
CA ALA A 169 13.32 3.97 26.00
C ALA A 169 13.06 2.55 26.56
N ASN A 170 12.08 2.40 27.47
CA ASN A 170 11.80 1.16 28.16
C ASN A 170 10.41 0.55 27.83
N THR A 171 9.68 1.07 26.86
CA THR A 171 8.40 0.50 26.40
C THR A 171 8.51 -0.18 25.04
#